data_ee12700c0cd125b750ea202cdacd70b8
#
_entry.id   ee12700c0cd125b750ea202cdacd70b8
#
_cell.length_a   1.000
_cell.length_b   1.000
_cell.length_c   1.000
_cell.angle_alpha   90.00
_cell.angle_beta   90.00
_cell.angle_gamma   90.00
#
_symmetry.space_group_name_H-M   'P 1'
#
loop_
_entity.id
_entity.type
_entity.pdbx_description
1 polymer ?
#
loop_
_entity_poly.entity_id
_entity_poly.type
_entity_poly.pdbx_seq_one_letter_code
_entity_poly.pdbx_strand_id
1 'polypeptide(L)' 'MTPRPGQFVLLDENPDSHFQVINVDAEKGTCWVRRWPIARNGSPPFCIDIARVRALDLVSA' A
#
# COMPACT_ATOMS: atom_id res chain seq x y z
N MET A 1 -7.65 -8.50 -6.33
CA MET A 1 -6.98 -8.88 -5.09
C MET A 1 -7.27 -7.83 -4.02
N THR A 2 -7.58 -8.28 -2.83
CA THR A 2 -7.86 -7.38 -1.72
C THR A 2 -6.65 -7.33 -0.80
N PRO A 3 -6.01 -6.17 -0.62
CA PRO A 3 -4.89 -6.08 0.30
C PRO A 3 -5.33 -6.26 1.74
N ARG A 4 -4.40 -6.60 2.59
CA ARG A 4 -4.65 -6.80 4.02
C ARG A 4 -3.84 -5.82 4.84
N PRO A 5 -4.35 -5.37 5.98
CA PRO A 5 -3.56 -4.53 6.87
C PRO A 5 -2.22 -5.19 7.21
N GLY A 6 -1.16 -4.39 7.13
CA GLY A 6 0.20 -4.87 7.36
C GLY A 6 0.91 -5.37 6.11
N GLN A 7 0.19 -5.60 5.04
CA GLN A 7 0.78 -6.08 3.79
C GLN A 7 1.61 -4.98 3.12
N PHE A 8 2.73 -5.36 2.53
CA PHE A 8 3.53 -4.43 1.74
C PHE A 8 3.08 -4.51 0.29
N VAL A 9 2.97 -3.34 -0.34
CA VAL A 9 2.43 -3.21 -1.68
C VAL A 9 3.20 -2.17 -2.47
N LEU A 10 2.98 -2.19 -3.78
CA LEU A 10 3.42 -1.13 -4.69
C LEU A 10 2.18 -0.42 -5.21
N LEU A 11 2.37 0.83 -5.62
CA LEU A 11 1.29 1.60 -6.25
C LEU A 11 1.61 1.78 -7.73
N ASP A 12 0.58 1.76 -8.57
CA ASP A 12 0.75 1.92 -10.01
C ASP A 12 1.48 3.22 -10.34
N GLU A 13 1.17 4.28 -9.62
CA GLU A 13 1.73 5.59 -9.89
C GLU A 13 3.11 5.79 -9.30
N ASN A 14 3.58 4.85 -8.48
CA ASN A 14 4.89 4.96 -7.86
C ASN A 14 5.50 3.57 -7.66
N PRO A 15 5.86 2.91 -8.77
CA PRO A 15 6.30 1.51 -8.70
C PRO A 15 7.65 1.31 -8.02
N ASP A 16 8.40 2.37 -7.84
CA ASP A 16 9.74 2.27 -7.24
C ASP A 16 9.72 2.39 -5.73
N SER A 17 8.59 2.71 -5.15
CA SER A 17 8.48 2.87 -3.70
C SER A 17 7.60 1.80 -3.10
N HIS A 18 7.98 1.35 -1.91
CA HIS A 18 7.20 0.38 -1.16
C HIS A 18 6.22 1.12 -0.25
N PHE A 19 5.06 0.53 -0.06
CA PHE A 19 4.05 1.06 0.84
C PHE A 19 3.53 -0.07 1.72
N GLN A 20 3.01 0.28 2.88
CA GLN A 20 2.39 -0.67 3.78
C GLN A 20 0.92 -0.32 3.94
N VAL A 21 0.06 -1.31 3.79
CA VAL A 21 -1.37 -1.12 3.99
C VAL A 21 -1.64 -1.01 5.49
N ILE A 22 -2.36 0.03 5.88
CA ILE A 22 -2.73 0.27 7.27
C ILE A 22 -4.15 -0.21 7.53
N ASN A 23 -5.06 0.11 6.61
CA ASN A 23 -6.46 -0.21 6.77
C ASN A 23 -7.10 -0.38 5.40
N VAL A 24 -8.16 -1.16 5.34
CA VAL A 24 -8.86 -1.45 4.09
C VAL A 24 -10.34 -1.20 4.29
N ASP A 25 -10.95 -0.48 3.35
CA ASP A 25 -12.39 -0.27 3.31
C ASP A 25 -12.94 -0.97 2.07
N ALA A 26 -13.33 -2.22 2.23
CA ALA A 26 -13.78 -3.03 1.11
C ALA A 26 -15.06 -2.50 0.49
N GLU A 27 -15.92 -1.86 1.28
CA GLU A 27 -17.16 -1.32 0.76
C GLU A 27 -16.92 -0.18 -0.21
N LYS A 28 -15.95 0.66 0.09
CA LYS A 28 -15.61 1.79 -0.77
C LYS A 28 -14.57 1.42 -1.82
N GLY A 29 -13.96 0.25 -1.73
CA GLY A 29 -12.90 -0.14 -2.64
C GLY A 29 -11.63 0.66 -2.46
N THR A 30 -11.37 1.13 -1.25
CA THR A 30 -10.20 1.95 -0.94
C THR A 30 -9.41 1.36 0.21
N CYS A 31 -8.17 1.82 0.33
CA CYS A 31 -7.35 1.43 1.47
C CYS A 31 -6.45 2.59 1.85
N TRP A 32 -5.98 2.55 3.09
CA TRP A 32 -5.00 3.51 3.60
C TRP A 32 -3.64 2.87 3.56
N VAL A 33 -2.67 3.61 3.05
CA VAL A 33 -1.29 3.13 2.94
C VAL A 33 -0.35 4.19 3.47
N ARG A 34 0.83 3.74 3.88
CA ARG A 34 1.91 4.64 4.27
C ARG A 34 3.18 4.20 3.56
N ARG A 35 4.05 5.15 3.30
CA ARG A 35 5.31 4.86 2.65
C ARG A 35 6.20 4.04 3.57
N TRP A 36 6.89 3.08 2.99
CA TRP A 36 7.79 2.23 3.75
C TRP A 36 9.17 2.23 3.07
N PRO A 37 10.28 2.30 3.82
CA PRO A 37 10.30 2.45 5.27
C PRO A 37 9.84 3.83 5.73
N ILE A 38 9.43 3.90 7.00
CA ILE A 38 8.96 5.16 7.57
C ILE A 38 10.15 6.08 7.75
N ALA A 39 10.08 7.25 7.13
CA ALA A 39 11.11 8.25 7.26
C ALA A 39 10.72 9.25 8.34
N ARG A 40 11.73 9.88 8.93
CA ARG A 40 11.51 10.88 9.96
C ARG A 40 10.60 12.00 9.48
N ASN A 41 10.79 12.41 8.24
CA ASN A 41 9.97 13.45 7.61
C ASN A 41 9.07 12.84 6.53
N GLY A 42 8.64 11.60 6.75
CA GLY A 42 7.81 10.92 5.78
C GLY A 42 6.45 11.54 5.62
N SER A 43 5.84 11.31 4.47
CA SER A 43 4.49 11.76 4.22
C SER A 43 3.50 11.04 5.12
N PRO A 44 2.42 11.70 5.53
CA PRO A 44 1.38 11.03 6.29
C PRO A 44 0.69 9.94 5.45
N PRO A 45 0.04 9.00 6.10
CA PRO A 45 -0.76 8.01 5.39
C PRO A 45 -1.80 8.68 4.50
N PHE A 46 -2.15 8.01 3.41
CA PHE A 46 -3.16 8.52 2.50
C PHE A 46 -4.03 7.38 2.01
N CYS A 47 -5.20 7.75 1.48
CA CYS A 47 -6.18 6.81 0.98
C CYS A 47 -6.03 6.66 -0.52
N ILE A 48 -6.14 5.43 -1.01
CA ILE A 48 -6.00 5.16 -2.43
C ILE A 48 -6.96 4.04 -2.83
N ASP A 49 -7.37 4.03 -4.10
CA ASP A 49 -8.21 2.96 -4.61
C ASP A 49 -7.45 1.63 -4.62
N ILE A 50 -8.14 0.59 -4.20
CA ILE A 50 -7.55 -0.75 -4.17
C ILE A 50 -7.10 -1.16 -5.57
N ALA A 51 -7.81 -0.71 -6.60
CA ALA A 51 -7.46 -1.04 -7.98
C ALA A 51 -6.07 -0.54 -8.38
N ARG A 52 -5.53 0.43 -7.67
CA ARG A 52 -4.21 0.98 -7.95
C ARG A 52 -3.10 0.32 -7.15
N VAL A 53 -3.46 -0.62 -6.30
CA VAL A 53 -2.51 -1.29 -5.41
C VAL A 53 -2.09 -2.60 -6.05
N ARG A 54 -0.79 -2.86 -6.06
CA ARG A 54 -0.23 -4.10 -6.55
C ARG A 54 0.47 -4.84 -5.44
N ALA A 55 0.26 -6.14 -5.37
CA ALA A 55 0.94 -6.94 -4.36
C ALA A 55 2.44 -6.89 -4.60
N LEU A 56 3.18 -6.65 -3.54
CA LEU A 56 4.62 -6.77 -3.61
C LEU A 56 4.96 -8.24 -3.46
N ASP A 57 5.40 -8.84 -4.54
CA ASP A 57 5.74 -10.24 -4.55
C ASP A 57 7.16 -10.41 -4.01
N LEU A 58 7.23 -10.69 -2.75
CA LEU A 58 8.52 -10.94 -2.10
C LEU A 58 8.92 -12.41 -2.17
N VAL A 59 8.16 -13.20 -2.88
CA VAL A 59 8.49 -14.61 -2.99
C VAL A 59 9.71 -14.72 -3.85
N SER A 60 10.81 -14.76 -3.23
CA SER A 60 12.00 -15.25 -3.87
C SER A 60 11.93 -16.74 -3.76
N ALA A 61 11.29 -17.30 -4.64
CA ALA A 61 11.26 -18.76 -4.58
C ALA A 61 12.65 -19.30 -4.75
#